data_f5a3b42c20ec5922997e40b12160e49e
#
_entry.id   f5a3b42c20ec5922997e40b12160e49e
#
_cell.length_a   1.000
_cell.length_b   1.000
_cell.length_c   1.000
_cell.angle_alpha   90.00
_cell.angle_beta   90.00
_cell.angle_gamma   90.00
#
_symmetry.space_group_name_H-M   'P 1'
#
loop_
_entity.id
_entity.type
_entity.pdbx_description
1 polymer ?
#
loop_
_entity_poly.entity_id
_entity_poly.type
_entity_poly.pdbx_seq_one_letter_code
_entity_poly.pdbx_strand_id
1 'polypeptide(L)'
;MIIALSPTSPPPPTLYRHRHRIAGRILALAAEAIVVPEVRVETRPALTTLVPTLDRILGSFEAGKITLIDSGSDFVFHLTTLLSVRAVMEGHEVVFLDGGNSVDPHGMVALGKRAAMSREEILPRVHVARAFTCHQMTTLILDMLDKKIEETRAGLVVLACLPAMFLDEDVEVGEAHQLFQRSMRAIRQTVGEREVVGLVTNAGLAKLHRRKSIRRQLYEGADRVIRIAHGKGGVLIHRLDTGTSEWYAAVPPDQTTMDDFAIAAPRIPAFGVAGGSREIRLTEHLRLGW
;
A
#
# COMPACT_ATOMS: atom_id res chain seq x y z
N MET A 1 -21.58 -6.35 -24.19
CA MET A 1 -22.11 -7.72 -24.41
C MET A 1 -21.68 -8.54 -23.20
N ILE A 2 -22.61 -8.73 -22.27
CA ILE A 2 -22.38 -9.42 -20.99
C ILE A 2 -22.72 -10.88 -21.23
N ILE A 3 -21.77 -11.79 -21.06
CA ILE A 3 -22.03 -13.24 -21.10
C ILE A 3 -22.27 -13.68 -19.65
N ALA A 4 -23.51 -14.01 -19.36
CA ALA A 4 -23.94 -14.66 -18.14
C ALA A 4 -23.59 -16.15 -18.19
N LEU A 5 -22.82 -16.66 -17.25
CA LEU A 5 -22.61 -18.10 -17.05
C LEU A 5 -23.58 -18.60 -15.97
N SER A 6 -24.39 -19.59 -16.33
CA SER A 6 -25.36 -20.25 -15.47
C SER A 6 -24.70 -21.06 -14.34
N PRO A 7 -25.36 -21.22 -13.18
CA PRO A 7 -24.79 -21.93 -12.04
C PRO A 7 -24.89 -23.43 -12.17
N THR A 8 -23.78 -24.14 -11.98
CA THR A 8 -23.72 -25.58 -11.80
C THR A 8 -24.02 -25.96 -10.35
N SER A 9 -24.67 -27.09 -10.18
CA SER A 9 -25.27 -27.71 -8.99
C SER A 9 -24.47 -27.61 -7.68
N PRO A 10 -25.14 -27.58 -6.50
CA PRO A 10 -24.49 -27.48 -5.20
C PRO A 10 -23.80 -28.81 -4.79
N PRO A 11 -22.67 -28.71 -4.05
CA PRO A 11 -21.97 -29.89 -3.51
C PRO A 11 -22.73 -30.52 -2.31
N PRO A 12 -22.47 -31.79 -1.97
CA PRO A 12 -23.23 -32.55 -0.97
C PRO A 12 -23.01 -32.05 0.47
N PRO A 13 -23.99 -32.23 1.39
CA PRO A 13 -24.07 -31.54 2.69
C PRO A 13 -23.10 -32.02 3.77
N THR A 14 -22.21 -32.95 3.54
CA THR A 14 -21.31 -33.52 4.56
C THR A 14 -20.05 -32.68 4.84
N LEU A 15 -19.67 -31.76 3.94
CA LEU A 15 -18.49 -30.92 4.10
C LEU A 15 -18.74 -29.65 4.95
N TYR A 16 -20.02 -29.30 5.16
CA TYR A 16 -20.41 -28.10 5.93
C TYR A 16 -20.24 -28.25 7.44
N ARG A 17 -20.36 -29.46 7.99
CA ARG A 17 -20.30 -29.68 9.45
C ARG A 17 -18.90 -29.59 10.05
N HIS A 18 -17.84 -29.73 9.27
CA HIS A 18 -16.47 -29.63 9.82
C HIS A 18 -15.94 -28.19 9.86
N ARG A 19 -16.42 -27.30 8.99
CA ARG A 19 -15.98 -25.89 8.97
C ARG A 19 -16.48 -25.08 10.17
N HIS A 20 -17.69 -25.34 10.66
CA HIS A 20 -18.24 -24.63 11.84
C HIS A 20 -17.55 -25.00 13.15
N ARG A 21 -16.90 -26.16 13.26
CA ARG A 21 -16.19 -26.56 14.49
C ARG A 21 -14.82 -25.90 14.64
N ILE A 22 -14.14 -25.59 13.54
CA ILE A 22 -12.83 -24.94 13.57
C ILE A 22 -12.99 -23.42 13.76
N ALA A 23 -13.95 -22.82 13.08
CA ALA A 23 -14.29 -21.40 13.25
C ALA A 23 -14.75 -21.08 14.68
N GLY A 24 -15.57 -21.96 15.30
CA GLY A 24 -16.01 -21.83 16.69
C GLY A 24 -14.89 -21.93 17.72
N ARG A 25 -13.83 -22.70 17.45
CA ARG A 25 -12.67 -22.84 18.37
C ARG A 25 -11.70 -21.65 18.28
N ILE A 26 -11.56 -21.05 17.13
CA ILE A 26 -10.71 -19.85 16.94
C ILE A 26 -11.42 -18.61 17.53
N LEU A 27 -12.75 -18.51 17.39
CA LEU A 27 -13.54 -17.46 18.03
C LEU A 27 -13.60 -17.63 19.56
N ALA A 28 -13.66 -18.86 20.08
CA ALA A 28 -13.67 -19.12 21.51
C ALA A 28 -12.33 -18.80 22.20
N LEU A 29 -11.19 -19.04 21.51
CA LEU A 29 -9.87 -18.67 22.03
C LEU A 29 -9.60 -17.16 21.98
N ALA A 30 -10.29 -16.42 21.10
CA ALA A 30 -10.22 -14.96 21.06
C ALA A 30 -11.16 -14.30 22.09
N ALA A 31 -12.19 -15.00 22.59
CA ALA A 31 -13.17 -14.44 23.52
C ALA A 31 -12.70 -14.44 25.00
N GLU A 32 -11.67 -15.22 25.36
CA GLU A 32 -11.23 -15.31 26.76
C GLU A 32 -10.11 -14.31 27.15
N ALA A 33 -9.65 -13.46 26.23
CA ALA A 33 -8.46 -12.61 26.48
C ALA A 33 -8.70 -11.09 26.49
N ILE A 34 -9.93 -10.58 26.37
CA ILE A 34 -10.15 -9.13 26.36
C ILE A 34 -11.27 -8.73 27.31
N VAL A 35 -10.92 -8.51 28.58
CA VAL A 35 -11.65 -7.57 29.42
C VAL A 35 -11.03 -6.20 29.19
N VAL A 36 -11.54 -5.45 28.23
CA VAL A 36 -11.17 -4.04 28.00
C VAL A 36 -12.14 -3.18 28.77
N PRO A 37 -11.69 -2.32 29.71
CA PRO A 37 -12.56 -1.32 30.31
C PRO A 37 -13.05 -0.37 29.21
N GLU A 38 -14.36 -0.15 29.17
CA GLU A 38 -15.05 0.73 28.24
C GLU A 38 -14.69 2.20 28.53
N VAL A 39 -13.55 2.64 28.03
CA VAL A 39 -13.31 4.06 27.79
C VAL A 39 -13.73 4.27 26.33
N ARG A 40 -14.92 4.82 26.09
CA ARG A 40 -15.31 5.39 24.82
C ARG A 40 -14.42 6.60 24.53
N VAL A 41 -13.20 6.35 24.16
CA VAL A 41 -12.45 7.27 23.32
C VAL A 41 -13.07 7.08 21.94
N GLU A 42 -13.63 8.14 21.36
CA GLU A 42 -14.02 8.17 19.95
C GLU A 42 -12.72 8.00 19.14
N THR A 43 -12.25 6.77 19.07
CA THR A 43 -11.10 6.43 18.23
C THR A 43 -11.61 6.48 16.80
N ARG A 44 -11.12 7.46 16.04
CA ARG A 44 -11.32 7.49 14.59
C ARG A 44 -10.92 6.13 14.02
N PRO A 45 -11.70 5.58 13.08
CA PRO A 45 -11.34 4.30 12.48
C PRO A 45 -9.90 4.37 11.96
N ALA A 46 -9.11 3.37 12.30
CA ALA A 46 -7.72 3.29 11.92
C ALA A 46 -7.43 1.90 11.36
N LEU A 47 -6.90 1.85 10.14
CA LEU A 47 -6.50 0.59 9.51
C LEU A 47 -5.07 0.20 9.91
N THR A 48 -4.86 -1.10 10.05
CA THR A 48 -3.54 -1.70 10.17
C THR A 48 -3.28 -2.63 8.98
N THR A 49 -2.08 -3.16 8.84
CA THR A 49 -1.84 -4.23 7.88
C THR A 49 -2.30 -5.58 8.48
N LEU A 50 -2.21 -6.64 7.72
CA LEU A 50 -2.48 -8.00 8.23
C LEU A 50 -1.24 -8.61 8.90
N VAL A 51 -0.16 -7.85 9.06
CA VAL A 51 1.14 -8.31 9.50
C VAL A 51 1.59 -7.54 10.74
N PRO A 52 1.53 -8.14 11.95
CA PRO A 52 1.83 -7.45 13.20
C PRO A 52 3.22 -6.79 13.25
N THR A 53 4.22 -7.40 12.62
CA THR A 53 5.57 -6.83 12.54
C THR A 53 5.59 -5.53 11.72
N LEU A 54 4.85 -5.50 10.60
CA LEU A 54 4.69 -4.27 9.81
C LEU A 54 3.90 -3.21 10.57
N ASP A 55 2.84 -3.59 11.29
CA ASP A 55 2.02 -2.66 12.05
C ASP A 55 2.82 -1.97 13.16
N ARG A 56 3.75 -2.69 13.78
CA ARG A 56 4.68 -2.10 14.74
C ARG A 56 5.58 -1.02 14.10
N ILE A 57 6.04 -1.28 12.87
CA ILE A 57 6.93 -0.37 12.15
C ILE A 57 6.15 0.80 11.54
N LEU A 58 5.06 0.50 10.85
CA LEU A 58 4.28 1.49 10.10
C LEU A 58 3.34 2.29 11.00
N GLY A 59 2.85 1.69 12.08
CA GLY A 59 1.72 2.21 12.85
C GLY A 59 0.38 2.05 12.11
N SER A 60 -0.68 2.57 12.70
CA SER A 60 -2.01 2.56 12.10
C SER A 60 -2.19 3.67 11.06
N PHE A 61 -3.09 3.46 10.10
CA PHE A 61 -3.49 4.42 9.09
C PHE A 61 -4.83 5.04 9.50
N GLU A 62 -4.80 6.31 9.87
CA GLU A 62 -5.93 6.99 10.49
C GLU A 62 -6.91 7.55 9.47
N ALA A 63 -8.21 7.48 9.76
CA ALA A 63 -9.24 8.14 8.97
C ALA A 63 -9.10 9.67 9.01
N GLY A 64 -9.43 10.33 7.91
CA GLY A 64 -9.25 11.77 7.73
C GLY A 64 -7.78 12.19 7.53
N LYS A 65 -6.85 11.24 7.42
CA LYS A 65 -5.42 11.47 7.25
C LYS A 65 -4.88 10.86 5.96
N ILE A 66 -3.91 11.52 5.37
CA ILE A 66 -3.20 11.06 4.18
C ILE A 66 -1.83 10.53 4.59
N THR A 67 -1.60 9.25 4.33
CA THR A 67 -0.25 8.66 4.42
C THR A 67 0.36 8.54 3.03
N LEU A 68 1.51 9.14 2.84
CA LEU A 68 2.33 8.95 1.64
C LEU A 68 3.33 7.81 1.88
N ILE A 69 3.33 6.84 0.97
CA ILE A 69 4.41 5.84 0.86
C ILE A 69 5.26 6.15 -0.35
N ASP A 70 6.46 6.69 -0.11
CA ASP A 70 7.44 7.00 -1.16
C ASP A 70 8.48 5.87 -1.24
N SER A 71 8.39 5.04 -2.26
CA SER A 71 9.11 3.78 -2.34
C SER A 71 10.05 3.70 -3.54
N GLY A 72 11.26 3.19 -3.28
CA GLY A 72 12.18 2.68 -4.30
C GLY A 72 12.05 1.18 -4.54
N SER A 73 11.03 0.53 -3.95
CA SER A 73 10.80 -0.91 -4.03
C SER A 73 9.34 -1.21 -4.38
N ASP A 74 9.12 -2.28 -5.12
CA ASP A 74 7.79 -2.81 -5.47
C ASP A 74 7.01 -3.31 -4.24
N PHE A 75 7.66 -3.36 -3.07
CA PHE A 75 7.01 -3.68 -1.79
C PHE A 75 5.80 -2.77 -1.50
N VAL A 76 5.79 -1.54 -2.04
CA VAL A 76 4.64 -0.63 -1.94
C VAL A 76 3.36 -1.23 -2.51
N PHE A 77 3.43 -2.02 -3.58
CA PHE A 77 2.26 -2.67 -4.19
C PHE A 77 1.72 -3.79 -3.29
N HIS A 78 2.62 -4.48 -2.58
CA HIS A 78 2.20 -5.45 -1.57
C HIS A 78 1.49 -4.76 -0.39
N LEU A 79 1.96 -3.60 0.06
CA LEU A 79 1.30 -2.83 1.12
C LEU A 79 -0.09 -2.33 0.71
N THR A 80 -0.25 -1.84 -0.52
CA THR A 80 -1.59 -1.43 -1.01
C THR A 80 -2.56 -2.61 -1.05
N THR A 81 -2.09 -3.79 -1.43
CA THR A 81 -2.87 -5.03 -1.45
C THR A 81 -3.27 -5.45 -0.03
N LEU A 82 -2.32 -5.45 0.92
CA LEU A 82 -2.58 -5.77 2.33
C LEU A 82 -3.64 -4.84 2.94
N LEU A 83 -3.48 -3.52 2.76
CA LEU A 83 -4.41 -2.54 3.32
C LEU A 83 -5.79 -2.60 2.67
N SER A 84 -5.86 -2.88 1.36
CA SER A 84 -7.14 -3.06 0.67
C SER A 84 -7.90 -4.29 1.19
N VAL A 85 -7.22 -5.43 1.34
CA VAL A 85 -7.84 -6.64 1.91
C VAL A 85 -8.23 -6.41 3.36
N ARG A 86 -7.40 -5.73 4.15
CA ARG A 86 -7.71 -5.40 5.53
C ARG A 86 -8.95 -4.52 5.66
N ALA A 87 -9.07 -3.48 4.84
CA ALA A 87 -10.25 -2.61 4.83
C ALA A 87 -11.53 -3.42 4.54
N VAL A 88 -11.48 -4.32 3.54
CA VAL A 88 -12.62 -5.20 3.21
C VAL A 88 -12.95 -6.14 4.36
N MET A 89 -11.95 -6.71 5.06
CA MET A 89 -12.17 -7.55 6.24
C MET A 89 -12.88 -6.81 7.38
N GLU A 90 -12.61 -5.52 7.53
CA GLU A 90 -13.27 -4.65 8.52
C GLU A 90 -14.65 -4.15 8.07
N GLY A 91 -15.11 -4.60 6.90
CA GLY A 91 -16.44 -4.26 6.38
C GLY A 91 -16.46 -2.99 5.52
N HIS A 92 -15.31 -2.40 5.23
CA HIS A 92 -15.21 -1.20 4.41
C HIS A 92 -15.13 -1.53 2.91
N GLU A 93 -15.60 -0.59 2.10
CA GLU A 93 -15.34 -0.54 0.66
C GLU A 93 -14.03 0.21 0.41
N VAL A 94 -13.38 -0.08 -0.73
CA VAL A 94 -12.11 0.55 -1.12
C VAL A 94 -12.28 1.25 -2.47
N VAL A 95 -11.91 2.52 -2.55
CA VAL A 95 -11.76 3.25 -3.82
C VAL A 95 -10.29 3.26 -4.19
N PHE A 96 -9.95 2.69 -5.36
CA PHE A 96 -8.57 2.51 -5.81
C PHE A 96 -8.36 3.24 -7.14
N LEU A 97 -7.67 4.40 -7.10
CA LEU A 97 -7.25 5.13 -8.30
C LEU A 97 -5.84 4.67 -8.69
N ASP A 98 -5.72 3.99 -9.83
CA ASP A 98 -4.49 3.35 -10.27
C ASP A 98 -3.81 4.13 -11.41
N GLY A 99 -2.72 4.82 -11.08
CA GLY A 99 -1.87 5.53 -12.04
C GLY A 99 -0.61 4.77 -12.46
N GLY A 100 -0.42 3.54 -11.97
CA GLY A 100 0.81 2.77 -12.21
C GLY A 100 0.59 1.35 -12.71
N ASN A 101 -0.65 0.97 -13.04
CA ASN A 101 -1.01 -0.43 -13.33
C ASN A 101 -0.60 -1.37 -12.18
N SER A 102 -0.87 -0.96 -10.96
CA SER A 102 -0.33 -1.55 -9.73
C SER A 102 -1.33 -2.40 -8.95
N VAL A 103 -2.61 -2.35 -9.30
CA VAL A 103 -3.63 -3.16 -8.63
C VAL A 103 -3.39 -4.66 -8.92
N ASP A 104 -3.37 -5.47 -7.85
CA ASP A 104 -3.16 -6.92 -7.93
C ASP A 104 -4.39 -7.70 -7.39
N PRO A 105 -5.40 -7.98 -8.23
CA PRO A 105 -6.58 -8.75 -7.83
C PRO A 105 -6.24 -10.18 -7.40
N HIS A 106 -5.21 -10.78 -8.00
CA HIS A 106 -4.79 -12.15 -7.65
C HIS A 106 -4.16 -12.19 -6.26
N GLY A 107 -3.30 -11.21 -5.94
CA GLY A 107 -2.74 -11.03 -4.62
C GLY A 107 -3.82 -10.77 -3.56
N MET A 108 -4.81 -9.93 -3.86
CA MET A 108 -5.96 -9.70 -2.97
C MET A 108 -6.70 -10.99 -2.66
N VAL A 109 -7.01 -11.81 -3.67
CA VAL A 109 -7.68 -13.10 -3.48
C VAL A 109 -6.80 -14.08 -2.70
N ALA A 110 -5.50 -14.12 -2.98
CA ALA A 110 -4.56 -15.01 -2.26
C ALA A 110 -4.47 -14.65 -0.76
N LEU A 111 -4.41 -13.35 -0.44
CA LEU A 111 -4.43 -12.86 0.94
C LEU A 111 -5.77 -13.12 1.62
N GLY A 112 -6.87 -12.85 0.92
CA GLY A 112 -8.21 -13.08 1.47
C GLY A 112 -8.47 -14.54 1.80
N LYS A 113 -7.99 -15.47 0.99
CA LYS A 113 -8.07 -16.91 1.29
C LYS A 113 -7.40 -17.28 2.61
N ARG A 114 -6.27 -16.65 2.95
CA ARG A 114 -5.59 -16.82 4.25
C ARG A 114 -6.43 -16.30 5.40
N ALA A 115 -7.26 -15.29 5.14
CA ALA A 115 -8.22 -14.72 6.09
C ALA A 115 -9.61 -15.39 6.01
N ALA A 116 -9.73 -16.54 5.35
CA ALA A 116 -10.97 -17.31 5.14
C ALA A 116 -12.07 -16.56 4.37
N MET A 117 -11.69 -15.56 3.56
CA MET A 117 -12.58 -14.84 2.65
C MET A 117 -12.52 -15.41 1.24
N SER A 118 -13.67 -15.41 0.56
CA SER A 118 -13.79 -15.81 -0.84
C SER A 118 -13.43 -14.63 -1.78
N ARG A 119 -13.22 -14.96 -3.05
CA ARG A 119 -13.03 -13.97 -4.11
C ARG A 119 -14.26 -13.04 -4.24
N GLU A 120 -15.45 -13.61 -4.12
CA GLU A 120 -16.74 -12.97 -4.27
C GLU A 120 -17.02 -11.99 -3.11
N GLU A 121 -16.36 -12.17 -1.98
CA GLU A 121 -16.45 -11.26 -0.84
C GLU A 121 -15.47 -10.09 -0.93
N ILE A 122 -14.34 -10.25 -1.64
CA ILE A 122 -13.27 -9.25 -1.68
C ILE A 122 -13.38 -8.35 -2.91
N LEU A 123 -13.36 -8.95 -4.13
CA LEU A 123 -13.20 -8.17 -5.34
C LEU A 123 -14.32 -7.17 -5.63
N PRO A 124 -15.61 -7.45 -5.35
CA PRO A 124 -16.67 -6.49 -5.58
C PRO A 124 -16.60 -5.25 -4.69
N ARG A 125 -15.87 -5.33 -3.57
CA ARG A 125 -15.70 -4.23 -2.60
C ARG A 125 -14.49 -3.34 -2.90
N VAL A 126 -13.72 -3.64 -3.95
CA VAL A 126 -12.59 -2.84 -4.39
C VAL A 126 -12.94 -2.18 -5.73
N HIS A 127 -13.27 -0.90 -5.69
CA HIS A 127 -13.68 -0.11 -6.85
C HIS A 127 -12.46 0.51 -7.51
N VAL A 128 -12.05 -0.03 -8.64
CA VAL A 128 -10.83 0.38 -9.33
C VAL A 128 -11.16 1.31 -10.50
N ALA A 129 -10.51 2.47 -10.54
CA ALA A 129 -10.47 3.32 -11.72
C ALA A 129 -9.00 3.54 -12.12
N ARG A 130 -8.70 3.38 -13.41
CA ARG A 130 -7.34 3.53 -13.94
C ARG A 130 -7.22 4.78 -14.78
N ALA A 131 -6.13 5.52 -14.58
CA ALA A 131 -5.73 6.63 -15.41
C ALA A 131 -4.43 6.32 -16.15
N PHE A 132 -4.34 6.81 -17.39
CA PHE A 132 -3.16 6.69 -18.25
C PHE A 132 -2.51 8.05 -18.53
N THR A 133 -3.17 9.14 -18.15
CA THR A 133 -2.66 10.50 -18.28
C THR A 133 -2.95 11.32 -17.04
N CYS A 134 -2.20 12.43 -16.85
CA CYS A 134 -2.43 13.33 -15.72
C CYS A 134 -3.83 13.99 -15.78
N HIS A 135 -4.36 14.25 -16.97
CA HIS A 135 -5.71 14.81 -17.17
C HIS A 135 -6.79 13.83 -16.70
N GLN A 136 -6.69 12.54 -17.10
CA GLN A 136 -7.61 11.51 -16.64
C GLN A 136 -7.55 11.34 -15.11
N MET A 137 -6.35 11.31 -14.53
CA MET A 137 -6.19 11.23 -13.08
C MET A 137 -6.81 12.45 -12.39
N THR A 138 -6.60 13.64 -12.93
CA THR A 138 -7.18 14.88 -12.40
C THR A 138 -8.71 14.84 -12.45
N THR A 139 -9.31 14.41 -13.56
CA THR A 139 -10.75 14.24 -13.71
C THR A 139 -11.31 13.24 -12.71
N LEU A 140 -10.67 12.07 -12.55
CA LEU A 140 -11.07 11.09 -11.54
C LEU A 140 -11.08 11.68 -10.13
N ILE A 141 -10.07 12.48 -9.79
CA ILE A 141 -9.94 13.07 -8.46
C ILE A 141 -10.95 14.22 -8.27
N LEU A 142 -11.05 15.16 -9.21
CA LEU A 142 -11.85 16.36 -9.03
C LEU A 142 -13.36 16.13 -9.19
N ASP A 143 -13.75 15.25 -10.11
CA ASP A 143 -15.15 15.13 -10.52
C ASP A 143 -15.83 13.87 -9.98
N MET A 144 -15.04 12.82 -9.65
CA MET A 144 -15.59 11.50 -9.36
C MET A 144 -15.27 10.98 -7.97
N LEU A 145 -14.10 11.31 -7.38
CA LEU A 145 -13.62 10.71 -6.15
C LEU A 145 -14.60 10.87 -4.98
N ASP A 146 -15.03 12.10 -4.72
CA ASP A 146 -15.93 12.42 -3.61
C ASP A 146 -17.27 11.67 -3.74
N LYS A 147 -17.87 11.71 -4.93
CA LYS A 147 -19.12 11.00 -5.23
C LYS A 147 -18.96 9.49 -5.04
N LYS A 148 -17.81 8.93 -5.49
CA LYS A 148 -17.59 7.50 -5.40
C LYS A 148 -17.43 7.04 -3.96
N ILE A 149 -16.75 7.81 -3.14
CA ILE A 149 -16.62 7.53 -1.69
C ILE A 149 -18.01 7.54 -1.04
N GLU A 150 -18.85 8.54 -1.37
CA GLU A 150 -20.21 8.64 -0.83
C GLU A 150 -21.09 7.46 -1.26
N GLU A 151 -21.11 7.13 -2.55
CA GLU A 151 -21.88 6.02 -3.12
C GLU A 151 -21.54 4.68 -2.48
N THR A 152 -20.24 4.43 -2.29
CA THR A 152 -19.74 3.13 -1.82
C THR A 152 -19.58 3.08 -0.30
N ARG A 153 -19.57 4.23 0.38
CA ARG A 153 -19.20 4.35 1.80
C ARG A 153 -17.81 3.78 2.05
N ALA A 154 -16.87 4.10 1.16
CA ALA A 154 -15.51 3.62 1.27
C ALA A 154 -14.84 4.09 2.56
N GLY A 155 -14.12 3.18 3.22
CA GLY A 155 -13.27 3.50 4.39
C GLY A 155 -11.80 3.71 4.03
N LEU A 156 -11.40 3.29 2.81
CA LEU A 156 -10.04 3.44 2.30
C LEU A 156 -10.05 3.99 0.87
N VAL A 157 -9.23 5.00 0.64
CA VAL A 157 -8.91 5.52 -0.69
C VAL A 157 -7.43 5.29 -0.97
N VAL A 158 -7.13 4.57 -2.06
CA VAL A 158 -5.77 4.34 -2.54
C VAL A 158 -5.56 5.13 -3.82
N LEU A 159 -4.54 6.00 -3.83
CA LEU A 159 -4.07 6.73 -5.01
C LEU A 159 -2.69 6.18 -5.38
N ALA A 160 -2.71 5.10 -6.15
CA ALA A 160 -1.52 4.34 -6.46
C ALA A 160 -0.69 5.00 -7.56
N CYS A 161 0.60 5.18 -7.30
CA CYS A 161 1.55 5.82 -8.22
C CYS A 161 1.10 7.22 -8.68
N LEU A 162 0.40 7.96 -7.82
CA LEU A 162 -0.20 9.26 -8.17
C LEU A 162 0.76 10.20 -8.91
N PRO A 163 1.99 10.47 -8.41
CA PRO A 163 2.87 11.44 -9.08
C PRO A 163 3.37 10.98 -10.45
N ALA A 164 3.35 9.68 -10.75
CA ALA A 164 3.88 9.15 -12.00
C ALA A 164 3.23 9.76 -13.23
N MET A 165 1.92 10.01 -13.18
CA MET A 165 1.15 10.62 -14.27
C MET A 165 1.55 12.07 -14.55
N PHE A 166 1.99 12.80 -13.51
CA PHE A 166 2.37 14.21 -13.61
C PHE A 166 3.88 14.41 -13.87
N LEU A 167 4.62 13.31 -14.00
CA LEU A 167 6.04 13.30 -14.33
C LEU A 167 6.30 12.95 -15.80
N ASP A 168 5.25 12.84 -16.61
CA ASP A 168 5.32 12.60 -18.04
C ASP A 168 6.03 13.76 -18.73
N GLU A 169 6.93 13.42 -19.66
CA GLU A 169 7.74 14.39 -20.41
C GLU A 169 6.89 15.12 -21.47
N ASP A 170 5.82 14.50 -21.92
CA ASP A 170 4.90 15.05 -22.92
C ASP A 170 3.96 16.13 -22.35
N VAL A 171 3.91 16.29 -21.01
CA VAL A 171 3.09 17.30 -20.35
C VAL A 171 3.95 18.50 -19.95
N GLU A 172 3.47 19.70 -20.32
CA GLU A 172 4.14 20.96 -19.97
C GLU A 172 4.30 21.07 -18.43
N VAL A 173 5.49 21.50 -17.99
CA VAL A 173 5.87 21.48 -16.56
C VAL A 173 4.94 22.30 -15.69
N GLY A 174 4.54 23.50 -16.17
CA GLY A 174 3.65 24.40 -15.46
C GLY A 174 2.24 23.82 -15.34
N GLU A 175 1.73 23.20 -16.42
CA GLU A 175 0.45 22.52 -16.45
C GLU A 175 0.41 21.35 -15.49
N ALA A 176 1.39 20.44 -15.58
CA ALA A 176 1.52 19.29 -14.67
C ALA A 176 1.54 19.73 -13.20
N HIS A 177 2.26 20.81 -12.90
CA HIS A 177 2.34 21.37 -11.56
C HIS A 177 0.98 21.89 -11.06
N GLN A 178 0.25 22.64 -11.89
CA GLN A 178 -1.07 23.17 -11.53
C GLN A 178 -2.11 22.05 -11.36
N LEU A 179 -2.15 21.09 -12.27
CA LEU A 179 -3.03 19.93 -12.18
C LEU A 179 -2.75 19.12 -10.91
N PHE A 180 -1.47 18.86 -10.61
CA PHE A 180 -1.07 18.14 -9.40
C PHE A 180 -1.48 18.89 -8.13
N GLN A 181 -1.27 20.21 -8.08
CA GLN A 181 -1.66 21.05 -6.94
C GLN A 181 -3.17 21.01 -6.70
N ARG A 182 -3.97 21.12 -7.77
CA ARG A 182 -5.43 21.02 -7.68
C ARG A 182 -5.87 19.64 -7.18
N SER A 183 -5.27 18.59 -7.72
CA SER A 183 -5.54 17.21 -7.32
C SER A 183 -5.21 16.96 -5.85
N MET A 184 -4.03 17.36 -5.38
CA MET A 184 -3.64 17.19 -3.96
C MET A 184 -4.55 17.95 -3.00
N ARG A 185 -5.01 19.16 -3.39
CA ARG A 185 -5.95 19.93 -2.58
C ARG A 185 -7.31 19.22 -2.48
N ALA A 186 -7.83 18.72 -3.59
CA ALA A 186 -9.09 17.98 -3.61
C ALA A 186 -9.00 16.67 -2.80
N ILE A 187 -7.93 15.92 -2.97
CA ILE A 187 -7.69 14.70 -2.18
C ILE A 187 -7.72 15.01 -0.68
N ARG A 188 -6.97 16.04 -0.26
CA ARG A 188 -6.89 16.42 1.15
C ARG A 188 -8.25 16.84 1.71
N GLN A 189 -9.00 17.62 0.95
CA GLN A 189 -10.35 18.03 1.32
C GLN A 189 -11.28 16.82 1.44
N THR A 190 -11.36 15.99 0.41
CA THR A 190 -12.25 14.81 0.38
C THR A 190 -11.90 13.81 1.48
N VAL A 191 -10.62 13.49 1.67
CA VAL A 191 -10.17 12.56 2.73
C VAL A 191 -10.56 13.09 4.11
N GLY A 192 -10.36 14.41 4.36
CA GLY A 192 -10.70 15.03 5.63
C GLY A 192 -12.20 15.12 5.88
N GLU A 193 -12.98 15.56 4.90
CA GLU A 193 -14.44 15.73 5.03
C GLU A 193 -15.20 14.40 5.12
N ARG A 194 -14.72 13.37 4.41
CA ARG A 194 -15.34 12.03 4.42
C ARG A 194 -14.81 11.12 5.52
N GLU A 195 -13.82 11.58 6.28
CA GLU A 195 -13.16 10.82 7.34
C GLU A 195 -12.73 9.41 6.88
N VAL A 196 -12.19 9.30 5.67
CA VAL A 196 -11.65 8.06 5.11
C VAL A 196 -10.14 7.97 5.28
N VAL A 197 -9.58 6.78 5.28
CA VAL A 197 -8.12 6.60 5.24
C VAL A 197 -7.61 6.92 3.85
N GLY A 198 -6.70 7.90 3.73
CA GLY A 198 -6.04 8.27 2.49
C GLY A 198 -4.66 7.62 2.37
N LEU A 199 -4.45 6.82 1.33
CA LEU A 199 -3.15 6.23 1.01
C LEU A 199 -2.68 6.71 -0.35
N VAL A 200 -1.63 7.51 -0.37
CA VAL A 200 -0.97 7.94 -1.61
C VAL A 200 0.34 7.19 -1.76
N THR A 201 0.61 6.65 -2.95
CA THR A 201 1.88 5.96 -3.18
C THR A 201 2.66 6.58 -4.33
N ASN A 202 3.98 6.51 -4.22
CA ASN A 202 4.93 6.74 -5.28
C ASN A 202 5.85 5.53 -5.40
N ALA A 203 5.99 5.00 -6.62
CA ALA A 203 6.97 3.97 -6.96
C ALA A 203 7.97 4.57 -7.95
N GLY A 204 9.26 4.52 -7.63
CA GLY A 204 10.30 5.07 -8.48
C GLY A 204 10.82 6.45 -8.03
N LEU A 205 11.62 6.45 -6.98
CA LEU A 205 12.23 7.65 -6.38
C LEU A 205 12.96 8.56 -7.39
N ALA A 206 13.62 7.98 -8.38
CA ALA A 206 14.48 8.72 -9.31
C ALA A 206 13.74 9.76 -10.16
N LYS A 207 12.51 9.46 -10.62
CA LYS A 207 11.71 10.40 -11.43
C LYS A 207 11.22 11.57 -10.60
N LEU A 208 10.78 11.30 -9.37
CA LEU A 208 10.26 12.33 -8.46
C LEU A 208 11.35 13.33 -8.05
N HIS A 209 12.62 12.92 -7.95
CA HIS A 209 13.74 13.81 -7.66
C HIS A 209 13.98 14.87 -8.73
N ARG A 210 13.65 14.59 -9.99
CA ARG A 210 13.80 15.55 -11.10
C ARG A 210 12.77 16.67 -11.07
N ARG A 211 11.59 16.48 -10.49
CA ARG A 211 10.50 17.45 -10.40
C ARG A 211 10.30 17.89 -8.94
N LYS A 212 11.21 18.74 -8.44
CA LYS A 212 11.26 19.19 -7.04
C LYS A 212 9.94 19.82 -6.57
N SER A 213 9.22 20.54 -7.44
CA SER A 213 7.95 21.18 -7.10
C SER A 213 6.84 20.17 -6.81
N ILE A 214 6.69 19.13 -7.65
CA ILE A 214 5.73 18.05 -7.45
C ILE A 214 6.07 17.26 -6.19
N ARG A 215 7.36 16.94 -5.99
CA ARG A 215 7.81 16.26 -4.77
C ARG A 215 7.46 17.06 -3.52
N ARG A 216 7.74 18.36 -3.50
CA ARG A 216 7.41 19.23 -2.38
C ARG A 216 5.91 19.21 -2.07
N GLN A 217 5.07 19.43 -3.08
CA GLN A 217 3.62 19.39 -2.91
C GLN A 217 3.09 18.05 -2.41
N LEU A 218 3.66 16.94 -2.90
CA LEU A 218 3.32 15.59 -2.46
C LEU A 218 3.61 15.40 -0.97
N TYR A 219 4.81 15.82 -0.53
CA TYR A 219 5.23 15.67 0.87
C TYR A 219 4.48 16.62 1.82
N GLU A 220 4.26 17.88 1.40
CA GLU A 220 3.49 18.86 2.17
C GLU A 220 1.99 18.53 2.21
N GLY A 221 1.50 17.81 1.19
CA GLY A 221 0.10 17.35 1.10
C GLY A 221 -0.23 16.15 1.96
N ALA A 222 0.77 15.43 2.49
CA ALA A 222 0.58 14.25 3.31
C ALA A 222 0.71 14.58 4.81
N ASP A 223 -0.13 13.95 5.64
CA ASP A 223 -0.04 14.07 7.10
C ASP A 223 1.09 13.21 7.68
N ARG A 224 1.43 12.12 6.98
CA ARG A 224 2.52 11.21 7.34
C ARG A 224 3.24 10.74 6.08
N VAL A 225 4.56 10.67 6.16
CA VAL A 225 5.40 10.19 5.06
C VAL A 225 6.24 9.01 5.54
N ILE A 226 6.13 7.92 4.79
CA ILE A 226 6.91 6.70 4.98
C ILE A 226 7.75 6.49 3.73
N ARG A 227 9.06 6.37 3.92
CA ARG A 227 9.99 6.07 2.82
C ARG A 227 10.41 4.62 2.90
N ILE A 228 10.41 3.95 1.76
CA ILE A 228 10.82 2.55 1.65
C ILE A 228 11.98 2.45 0.67
N ALA A 229 13.10 1.94 1.15
CA ALA A 229 14.27 1.67 0.33
C ALA A 229 14.48 0.15 0.21
N HIS A 230 14.82 -0.29 -0.99
CA HIS A 230 15.17 -1.69 -1.23
C HIS A 230 16.53 -2.01 -0.60
N GLY A 231 16.66 -3.23 -0.04
CA GLY A 231 17.92 -3.75 0.47
C GLY A 231 18.00 -5.27 0.31
N LYS A 232 19.15 -5.84 0.60
CA LYS A 232 19.38 -7.28 0.45
C LYS A 232 18.51 -8.08 1.45
N GLY A 233 17.57 -8.87 0.92
CA GLY A 233 16.69 -9.72 1.72
C GLY A 233 15.52 -9.01 2.41
N GLY A 234 15.23 -7.74 2.05
CA GLY A 234 14.12 -7.02 2.64
C GLY A 234 14.08 -5.55 2.24
N VAL A 235 13.39 -4.76 3.05
CA VAL A 235 13.25 -3.32 2.84
C VAL A 235 13.56 -2.54 4.12
N LEU A 236 14.19 -1.38 3.96
CA LEU A 236 14.35 -0.40 5.04
C LEU A 236 13.15 0.54 4.98
N ILE A 237 12.41 0.60 6.08
CA ILE A 237 11.26 1.47 6.26
C ILE A 237 11.67 2.64 7.16
N HIS A 238 11.54 3.85 6.64
CA HIS A 238 11.86 5.07 7.36
C HIS A 238 10.59 5.92 7.51
N ARG A 239 10.20 6.19 8.74
CA ARG A 239 9.10 7.10 9.08
C ARG A 239 9.64 8.49 9.34
N LEU A 240 9.19 9.47 8.54
CA LEU A 240 9.66 10.85 8.67
C LEU A 240 9.04 11.56 9.88
N ASP A 241 7.84 11.17 10.29
CA ASP A 241 7.12 11.74 11.44
C ASP A 241 7.80 11.44 12.78
N THR A 242 8.35 10.24 12.94
CA THR A 242 9.07 9.80 14.15
C THR A 242 10.59 9.84 14.02
N GLY A 243 11.10 9.98 12.80
CA GLY A 243 12.53 9.87 12.49
C GLY A 243 13.09 8.44 12.65
N THR A 244 12.23 7.42 12.79
CA THR A 244 12.65 6.04 13.01
C THR A 244 12.92 5.33 11.69
N SER A 245 13.91 4.43 11.69
CA SER A 245 14.24 3.56 10.54
C SER A 245 14.33 2.14 11.04
N GLU A 246 13.54 1.26 10.44
CA GLU A 246 13.53 -0.16 10.80
C GLU A 246 13.63 -1.04 9.56
N TRP A 247 14.33 -2.16 9.73
CA TRP A 247 14.46 -3.17 8.70
C TRP A 247 13.29 -4.16 8.76
N TYR A 248 12.67 -4.41 7.63
CA TYR A 248 11.65 -5.44 7.48
C TYR A 248 12.12 -6.50 6.47
N ALA A 249 12.30 -7.73 6.95
CA ALA A 249 12.53 -8.90 6.11
C ALA A 249 11.17 -9.51 5.74
N ALA A 250 10.82 -9.46 4.46
CA ALA A 250 9.56 -10.05 3.98
C ALA A 250 9.56 -11.58 4.05
N VAL A 251 10.77 -12.18 4.09
CA VAL A 251 10.99 -13.63 4.21
C VAL A 251 11.62 -13.89 5.57
N PRO A 252 11.06 -14.82 6.39
CA PRO A 252 11.67 -15.22 7.64
C PRO A 252 13.11 -15.71 7.45
N PRO A 253 14.01 -15.51 8.44
CA PRO A 253 15.42 -15.87 8.33
C PRO A 253 15.69 -17.37 8.12
N ASP A 254 14.72 -18.22 8.47
CA ASP A 254 14.75 -19.66 8.33
C ASP A 254 14.19 -20.19 6.99
N GLN A 255 13.70 -19.28 6.14
CA GLN A 255 13.22 -19.60 4.79
C GLN A 255 14.20 -19.13 3.74
N THR A 256 14.45 -20.00 2.77
CA THR A 256 15.29 -19.71 1.60
C THR A 256 14.44 -19.11 0.48
N THR A 257 14.99 -18.13 -0.25
CA THR A 257 14.42 -17.55 -1.45
C THR A 257 15.06 -18.14 -2.71
N MET A 258 14.48 -17.87 -3.87
CA MET A 258 15.11 -18.25 -5.15
C MET A 258 16.49 -17.61 -5.34
N ASP A 259 16.71 -16.43 -4.76
CA ASP A 259 18.01 -15.74 -4.82
C ASP A 259 19.09 -16.48 -4.05
N ASP A 260 18.73 -17.25 -3.03
CA ASP A 260 19.67 -18.07 -2.25
C ASP A 260 20.19 -19.28 -3.07
N PHE A 261 19.43 -19.68 -4.10
CA PHE A 261 19.81 -20.72 -5.05
C PHE A 261 20.48 -20.17 -6.32
N ALA A 262 20.51 -18.84 -6.51
CA ALA A 262 21.28 -18.25 -7.58
C ALA A 262 22.76 -18.57 -7.33
N ILE A 263 23.30 -19.51 -8.12
CA ILE A 263 24.71 -19.87 -8.10
C ILE A 263 25.50 -18.57 -8.29
N ALA A 264 26.27 -18.19 -7.29
CA ALA A 264 27.16 -17.05 -7.41
C ALA A 264 27.99 -17.27 -8.70
N ALA A 265 27.81 -16.42 -9.69
CA ALA A 265 28.61 -16.49 -10.90
C ALA A 265 30.07 -16.63 -10.49
N PRO A 266 30.84 -17.57 -11.06
CA PRO A 266 32.20 -17.81 -10.63
C PRO A 266 32.92 -16.46 -10.64
N ARG A 267 33.44 -16.05 -9.48
CA ARG A 267 34.26 -14.85 -9.35
C ARG A 267 35.44 -15.07 -10.28
N ILE A 268 35.47 -14.40 -11.43
CA ILE A 268 36.66 -14.27 -12.22
C ILE A 268 37.67 -13.60 -11.29
N PRO A 269 38.81 -14.22 -10.97
CA PRO A 269 39.80 -13.59 -10.11
C PRO A 269 40.26 -12.31 -10.78
N ALA A 270 39.95 -11.16 -10.20
CA ALA A 270 40.51 -9.90 -10.61
C ALA A 270 42.03 -10.00 -10.42
N PHE A 271 42.78 -9.99 -11.47
CA PHE A 271 44.25 -9.84 -11.45
C PHE A 271 44.56 -8.58 -10.62
N GLY A 272 45.46 -8.77 -9.68
CA GLY A 272 45.72 -7.93 -8.54
C GLY A 272 45.93 -6.45 -8.83
N VAL A 273 45.34 -5.64 -7.94
CA VAL A 273 45.96 -4.43 -7.43
C VAL A 273 45.79 -4.45 -5.91
N ALA A 274 46.95 -4.39 -5.26
CA ALA A 274 47.09 -4.40 -3.82
C ALA A 274 46.50 -3.14 -3.17
N GLY A 275 45.93 -3.31 -1.99
CA GLY A 275 45.90 -2.27 -0.98
C GLY A 275 44.53 -1.68 -0.66
N GLY A 276 44.06 -1.89 0.56
CA GLY A 276 43.20 -1.00 1.28
C GLY A 276 41.81 -1.53 1.63
N SER A 277 41.74 -2.15 2.80
CA SER A 277 40.46 -2.37 3.50
C SER A 277 39.77 -1.03 3.75
N ARG A 278 38.70 -0.74 3.02
CA ARG A 278 37.77 0.33 3.38
C ARG A 278 36.51 -0.30 3.97
N GLU A 279 36.36 -0.17 5.25
CA GLU A 279 35.06 -0.28 5.92
C GLU A 279 34.12 0.72 5.25
N ILE A 280 33.09 0.19 4.56
CA ILE A 280 32.01 1.01 4.02
C ILE A 280 31.14 1.39 5.22
N ARG A 281 31.37 2.58 5.76
CA ARG A 281 30.42 3.19 6.71
C ARG A 281 29.15 3.50 5.95
N LEU A 282 28.07 2.85 6.36
CA LEU A 282 26.69 3.03 5.85
C LEU A 282 26.12 4.46 5.99
N THR A 283 26.90 5.38 6.54
CA THR A 283 26.52 6.79 6.80
C THR A 283 26.72 7.73 5.60
N GLU A 284 27.39 7.35 4.52
CA GLU A 284 27.70 8.27 3.43
C GLU A 284 26.64 8.35 2.31
N HIS A 285 25.72 7.40 2.21
CA HIS A 285 24.64 7.48 1.22
C HIS A 285 23.35 8.19 1.68
N LEU A 286 23.28 8.65 2.93
CA LEU A 286 22.15 9.45 3.44
C LEU A 286 22.38 10.97 3.37
N ARG A 287 23.55 11.42 2.91
CA ARG A 287 23.81 12.84 2.62
C ARG A 287 23.52 13.14 1.15
N LEU A 288 22.29 12.98 0.73
CA LEU A 288 21.81 13.70 -0.44
C LEU A 288 21.12 14.96 0.06
N GLY A 289 21.79 16.07 -0.21
CA GLY A 289 21.45 17.41 0.22
C GLY A 289 19.98 17.76 0.03
N TRP A 290 19.54 18.51 1.01
CA TRP A 290 18.27 19.24 1.05
C TRP A 290 18.23 20.30 -0.05
#